data_29f53cabe832d4588d4f3145b65ec661
#
_entry.id   29f53cabe832d4588d4f3145b65ec661
#
_cell.length_a   1.000
_cell.length_b   1.000
_cell.length_c   1.000
_cell.angle_alpha   90.00
_cell.angle_beta   90.00
_cell.angle_gamma   90.00
#
_symmetry.space_group_name_H-M   'P 1'
#
loop_
_entity.id
_entity.type
_entity.pdbx_description
1 polymer ?
#
loop_
_entity_poly.entity_id
_entity_poly.type
_entity_poly.pdbx_seq_one_letter_code
_entity_poly.pdbx_strand_id
1 'polypeptide(L)'
;MNHEPFPARKSLLTGAVILLPLALLLGPTSAQTPRKATEARSAAPTNVQQELVRTETGFFEAWKTKDQAYFREHMTENGVFWGEYGTFSRDQQIAEQQASAKACTVDGYGLSDFGALPLTSGAYLLTYKAEQYATCNGEKVPVHMNGSSVYIFKAGRWQAIYRAEVPLKNPS
;
A
#
# COMPACT_ATOMS: atom_id res chain seq x y z
N MET A 1 -24.82 -1.50 -22.96
CA MET A 1 -24.87 -0.52 -21.85
C MET A 1 -24.06 0.69 -22.27
N ASN A 2 -24.71 1.80 -22.51
CA ASN A 2 -24.11 2.99 -23.13
C ASN A 2 -23.42 3.82 -22.05
N HIS A 3 -22.12 4.06 -22.21
CA HIS A 3 -21.37 5.04 -21.42
C HIS A 3 -21.59 6.43 -22.01
N GLU A 4 -22.28 7.30 -21.28
CA GLU A 4 -22.33 8.72 -21.61
C GLU A 4 -21.05 9.44 -21.13
N PRO A 5 -20.45 10.32 -21.94
CA PRO A 5 -19.29 11.09 -21.53
C PRO A 5 -19.70 12.33 -20.71
N PHE A 6 -18.94 12.60 -19.63
CA PHE A 6 -19.09 13.78 -18.78
C PHE A 6 -18.82 15.09 -19.56
N PRO A 7 -19.61 16.17 -19.35
CA PRO A 7 -19.40 17.46 -19.99
C PRO A 7 -18.26 18.24 -19.35
N ALA A 8 -17.37 18.75 -20.19
CA ALA A 8 -16.29 19.65 -19.83
C ALA A 8 -16.81 21.03 -19.38
N ARG A 9 -16.55 21.44 -18.13
CA ARG A 9 -16.81 22.79 -17.64
C ARG A 9 -15.69 23.73 -18.12
N LYS A 10 -16.04 24.68 -19.00
CA LYS A 10 -15.20 25.84 -19.33
C LYS A 10 -15.34 26.90 -18.24
N SER A 11 -14.28 27.16 -17.47
CA SER A 11 -14.19 28.31 -16.57
C SER A 11 -13.51 29.47 -17.31
N LEU A 12 -14.27 30.54 -17.56
CA LEU A 12 -13.77 31.85 -17.97
C LEU A 12 -13.23 32.55 -16.71
N LEU A 13 -11.95 32.78 -16.65
CA LEU A 13 -11.30 33.67 -15.69
C LEU A 13 -10.98 34.98 -16.33
N THR A 14 -11.77 35.99 -15.93
CA THR A 14 -11.58 37.40 -16.29
C THR A 14 -10.44 37.94 -15.42
N GLY A 15 -9.38 38.48 -16.08
CA GLY A 15 -8.23 39.07 -15.41
C GLY A 15 -8.54 40.44 -14.81
N ALA A 16 -8.10 40.66 -13.59
CA ALA A 16 -7.90 42.00 -13.02
C ALA A 16 -6.41 42.17 -12.73
N VAL A 17 -5.77 43.03 -13.48
CA VAL A 17 -4.38 43.45 -13.26
C VAL A 17 -4.38 44.53 -12.18
N ILE A 18 -3.86 44.21 -10.98
CA ILE A 18 -3.59 45.22 -9.95
C ILE A 18 -2.08 45.45 -9.90
N LEU A 19 -1.65 46.60 -10.35
CA LEU A 19 -0.28 47.11 -10.21
C LEU A 19 -0.10 47.59 -8.73
N LEU A 20 0.78 46.96 -7.98
CA LEU A 20 1.23 47.44 -6.67
C LEU A 20 2.72 47.82 -6.74
N PRO A 21 3.14 48.91 -6.08
CA PRO A 21 4.51 49.44 -6.20
C PRO A 21 5.51 48.58 -5.40
N LEU A 22 6.67 48.42 -6.05
CA LEU A 22 7.85 47.70 -5.57
C LEU A 22 8.55 48.52 -4.46
N ALA A 23 8.37 48.14 -3.19
CA ALA A 23 9.20 48.63 -2.10
C ALA A 23 10.36 47.64 -1.89
N LEU A 24 11.57 48.04 -2.28
CA LEU A 24 12.82 47.31 -1.94
C LEU A 24 13.08 47.44 -0.44
N LEU A 25 12.80 46.39 0.35
CA LEU A 25 13.34 46.21 1.69
C LEU A 25 14.48 45.19 1.59
N LEU A 26 15.73 45.67 1.58
CA LEU A 26 16.92 44.87 1.81
C LEU A 26 16.94 44.39 3.26
N GLY A 27 16.39 43.21 3.52
CA GLY A 27 16.51 42.50 4.80
C GLY A 27 17.80 41.68 4.84
N PRO A 28 18.42 41.49 6.04
CA PRO A 28 19.67 40.75 6.16
C PRO A 28 19.45 39.29 5.79
N THR A 29 20.26 38.80 4.86
CA THR A 29 20.31 37.41 4.41
C THR A 29 20.83 36.54 5.56
N SER A 30 19.95 35.97 6.36
CA SER A 30 20.32 34.92 7.29
C SER A 30 20.71 33.70 6.49
N ALA A 31 22.01 33.39 6.44
CA ALA A 31 22.54 32.16 5.92
C ALA A 31 21.93 30.98 6.68
N GLN A 32 20.92 30.34 6.14
CA GLN A 32 20.41 29.08 6.64
C GLN A 32 21.47 28.01 6.40
N THR A 33 22.18 27.64 7.46
CA THR A 33 23.01 26.45 7.49
C THR A 33 22.16 25.24 7.04
N PRO A 34 22.60 24.43 6.07
CA PRO A 34 21.84 23.26 5.67
C PRO A 34 21.71 22.34 6.89
N ARG A 35 20.51 22.29 7.43
CA ARG A 35 20.16 21.37 8.51
C ARG A 35 20.26 19.97 7.92
N LYS A 36 21.37 19.30 8.22
CA LYS A 36 21.57 17.89 7.91
C LYS A 36 20.32 17.17 8.41
N ALA A 37 19.47 16.71 7.50
CA ALA A 37 18.33 15.89 7.83
C ALA A 37 18.88 14.63 8.49
N THR A 38 18.95 14.64 9.80
CA THR A 38 19.24 13.45 10.60
C THR A 38 18.06 12.54 10.32
N GLU A 39 18.31 11.48 9.58
CA GLU A 39 17.40 10.37 9.38
C GLU A 39 17.02 9.81 10.76
N ALA A 40 15.99 10.38 11.35
CA ALA A 40 15.28 9.73 12.44
C ALA A 40 14.45 8.61 11.80
N ARG A 41 15.13 7.57 11.35
CA ARG A 41 14.53 6.26 11.10
C ARG A 41 14.13 5.73 12.46
N SER A 42 12.98 6.18 12.97
CA SER A 42 12.40 5.62 14.18
C SER A 42 12.05 4.17 13.85
N ALA A 43 12.98 3.28 14.16
CA ALA A 43 12.71 1.85 14.08
C ALA A 43 11.49 1.57 14.96
N ALA A 44 10.46 0.95 14.40
CA ALA A 44 9.35 0.45 15.19
C ALA A 44 9.90 -0.44 16.33
N PRO A 45 9.27 -0.43 17.50
CA PRO A 45 9.63 -1.37 18.55
C PRO A 45 9.70 -2.78 17.97
N THR A 46 10.76 -3.52 18.25
CA THR A 46 11.09 -4.79 17.61
C THR A 46 9.93 -5.80 17.64
N ASN A 47 9.10 -5.80 18.69
CA ASN A 47 7.93 -6.66 18.81
C ASN A 47 6.81 -6.28 17.83
N VAL A 48 6.49 -4.98 17.67
CA VAL A 48 5.43 -4.54 16.74
C VAL A 48 5.78 -4.90 15.30
N GLN A 49 7.00 -4.61 14.86
CA GLN A 49 7.43 -4.99 13.52
C GLN A 49 7.30 -6.51 13.30
N GLN A 50 7.72 -7.32 14.28
CA GLN A 50 7.61 -8.77 14.17
C GLN A 50 6.15 -9.25 14.09
N GLU A 51 5.24 -8.62 14.84
CA GLU A 51 3.81 -8.92 14.78
C GLU A 51 3.23 -8.57 13.40
N LEU A 52 3.57 -7.39 12.86
CA LEU A 52 3.13 -6.97 11.54
C LEU A 52 3.67 -7.91 10.43
N VAL A 53 4.95 -8.28 10.51
CA VAL A 53 5.56 -9.25 9.58
C VAL A 53 4.86 -10.60 9.66
N ARG A 54 4.55 -11.08 10.86
CA ARG A 54 3.81 -12.33 11.04
C ARG A 54 2.41 -12.26 10.43
N THR A 55 1.71 -11.14 10.65
CA THR A 55 0.37 -10.93 10.07
C THR A 55 0.44 -10.87 8.55
N GLU A 56 1.42 -10.17 7.98
CA GLU A 56 1.60 -10.08 6.53
C GLU A 56 1.94 -11.44 5.91
N THR A 57 2.87 -12.19 6.53
CA THR A 57 3.21 -13.56 6.11
C THR A 57 1.98 -14.47 6.11
N GLY A 58 1.11 -14.29 7.09
CA GLY A 58 -0.15 -15.03 7.18
C GLY A 58 -1.09 -14.79 6.00
N PHE A 59 -1.11 -13.61 5.39
CA PHE A 59 -1.89 -13.36 4.17
C PHE A 59 -1.37 -14.16 2.97
N PHE A 60 -0.06 -14.29 2.83
CA PHE A 60 0.54 -15.13 1.77
C PHE A 60 0.30 -16.61 2.02
N GLU A 61 0.39 -17.06 3.27
CA GLU A 61 0.06 -18.44 3.61
C GLU A 61 -1.43 -18.73 3.38
N ALA A 62 -2.31 -17.80 3.75
CA ALA A 62 -3.74 -17.89 3.51
C ALA A 62 -4.07 -17.94 2.01
N TRP A 63 -3.34 -17.18 1.18
CA TRP A 63 -3.45 -17.28 -0.27
C TRP A 63 -3.03 -18.66 -0.78
N LYS A 64 -1.90 -19.18 -0.30
CA LYS A 64 -1.39 -20.50 -0.68
C LYS A 64 -2.34 -21.63 -0.26
N THR A 65 -2.85 -21.59 0.96
CA THR A 65 -3.71 -22.62 1.55
C THR A 65 -5.20 -22.42 1.27
N LYS A 66 -5.57 -21.29 0.62
CA LYS A 66 -6.96 -20.89 0.35
C LYS A 66 -7.77 -20.63 1.64
N ASP A 67 -7.10 -20.18 2.68
CA ASP A 67 -7.72 -19.81 3.96
C ASP A 67 -8.36 -18.42 3.92
N GLN A 68 -9.63 -18.37 3.58
CA GLN A 68 -10.40 -17.13 3.53
C GLN A 68 -10.74 -16.58 4.92
N ALA A 69 -10.76 -17.44 5.94
CA ALA A 69 -11.06 -17.00 7.30
C ALA A 69 -9.96 -16.05 7.79
N TYR A 70 -8.70 -16.30 7.42
CA TYR A 70 -7.59 -15.42 7.76
C TYR A 70 -7.80 -14.00 7.23
N PHE A 71 -8.26 -13.83 6.00
CA PHE A 71 -8.55 -12.51 5.43
C PHE A 71 -9.67 -11.78 6.20
N ARG A 72 -10.74 -12.49 6.57
CA ARG A 72 -11.81 -11.90 7.38
C ARG A 72 -11.35 -11.45 8.76
N GLU A 73 -10.43 -12.20 9.33
CA GLU A 73 -9.93 -11.95 10.68
C GLU A 73 -8.88 -10.83 10.72
N HIS A 74 -7.97 -10.78 9.72
CA HIS A 74 -6.81 -9.89 9.74
C HIS A 74 -6.92 -8.69 8.81
N MET A 75 -8.02 -8.53 8.09
CA MET A 75 -8.35 -7.34 7.33
C MET A 75 -9.62 -6.71 7.85
N THR A 76 -9.63 -5.38 8.01
CA THR A 76 -10.85 -4.69 8.48
C THR A 76 -12.00 -4.85 7.48
N GLU A 77 -13.23 -4.67 7.95
CA GLU A 77 -14.41 -4.74 7.09
C GLU A 77 -14.34 -3.75 5.90
N ASN A 78 -13.83 -2.54 6.16
CA ASN A 78 -13.61 -1.51 5.15
C ASN A 78 -12.19 -1.58 4.54
N GLY A 79 -11.49 -2.68 4.73
CA GLY A 79 -10.15 -2.87 4.22
C GLY A 79 -10.13 -2.93 2.70
N VAL A 80 -9.06 -2.35 2.13
CA VAL A 80 -8.88 -2.25 0.68
C VAL A 80 -7.57 -2.94 0.28
N PHE A 81 -7.65 -3.74 -0.76
CA PHE A 81 -6.49 -4.28 -1.45
C PHE A 81 -6.35 -3.62 -2.82
N TRP A 82 -5.15 -3.15 -3.13
CA TRP A 82 -4.79 -2.62 -4.44
C TRP A 82 -3.73 -3.53 -5.09
N GLY A 83 -4.05 -4.10 -6.24
CA GLY A 83 -3.19 -5.00 -6.99
C GLY A 83 -3.16 -4.66 -8.47
N GLU A 84 -2.51 -5.50 -9.26
CA GLU A 84 -2.34 -5.33 -10.71
C GLU A 84 -3.67 -5.11 -11.45
N TYR A 85 -4.72 -5.78 -11.01
CA TYR A 85 -6.03 -5.73 -11.69
C TYR A 85 -7.01 -4.71 -11.10
N GLY A 86 -6.57 -3.87 -10.17
CA GLY A 86 -7.37 -2.79 -9.59
C GLY A 86 -7.49 -2.83 -8.08
N THR A 87 -8.57 -2.21 -7.61
CA THR A 87 -8.86 -2.04 -6.19
C THR A 87 -10.02 -2.93 -5.78
N PHE A 88 -9.83 -3.70 -4.72
CA PHE A 88 -10.81 -4.65 -4.19
C PHE A 88 -11.10 -4.34 -2.72
N SER A 89 -12.35 -4.39 -2.31
CA SER A 89 -12.71 -4.48 -0.89
C SER A 89 -12.28 -5.84 -0.32
N ARG A 90 -12.23 -5.96 1.02
CA ARG A 90 -11.97 -7.24 1.67
C ARG A 90 -12.83 -8.38 1.13
N ASP A 91 -14.13 -8.16 1.01
CA ASP A 91 -15.07 -9.20 0.60
C ASP A 91 -14.93 -9.55 -0.89
N GLN A 92 -14.61 -8.56 -1.75
CA GLN A 92 -14.26 -8.82 -3.15
C GLN A 92 -12.96 -9.63 -3.27
N GLN A 93 -11.94 -9.31 -2.49
CA GLN A 93 -10.69 -10.09 -2.48
C GLN A 93 -10.91 -11.53 -2.03
N ILE A 94 -11.76 -11.74 -1.02
CA ILE A 94 -12.15 -13.08 -0.58
C ILE A 94 -12.89 -13.84 -1.70
N ALA A 95 -13.82 -13.18 -2.39
CA ALA A 95 -14.53 -13.78 -3.51
C ALA A 95 -13.60 -14.14 -4.67
N GLU A 96 -12.65 -13.26 -5.02
CA GLU A 96 -11.63 -13.52 -6.03
C GLU A 96 -10.74 -14.73 -5.65
N GLN A 97 -10.36 -14.84 -4.40
CA GLN A 97 -9.60 -16.00 -3.92
C GLN A 97 -10.41 -17.30 -3.99
N GLN A 98 -11.72 -17.24 -3.75
CA GLN A 98 -12.60 -18.40 -3.92
C GLN A 98 -12.69 -18.82 -5.38
N ALA A 99 -12.91 -17.85 -6.27
CA ALA A 99 -13.00 -18.09 -7.70
C ALA A 99 -11.70 -18.66 -8.26
N SER A 100 -10.56 -18.11 -7.82
CA SER A 100 -9.23 -18.54 -8.27
C SER A 100 -8.71 -19.82 -7.58
N ALA A 101 -9.39 -20.34 -6.56
CA ALA A 101 -8.92 -21.47 -5.78
C ALA A 101 -8.65 -22.74 -6.63
N LYS A 102 -9.42 -22.93 -7.70
CA LYS A 102 -9.25 -24.05 -8.64
C LYS A 102 -8.33 -23.71 -9.81
N ALA A 103 -8.17 -22.43 -10.10
CA ALA A 103 -7.43 -21.91 -11.24
C ALA A 103 -5.97 -21.59 -10.92
N CYS A 104 -5.64 -21.40 -9.63
CA CYS A 104 -4.31 -21.04 -9.18
C CYS A 104 -3.66 -22.15 -8.33
N THR A 105 -2.42 -22.47 -8.67
CA THR A 105 -1.51 -23.25 -7.83
C THR A 105 -0.43 -22.33 -7.31
N VAL A 106 -0.20 -22.31 -6.00
CA VAL A 106 0.85 -21.54 -5.35
C VAL A 106 1.92 -22.48 -4.83
N ASP A 107 3.08 -22.48 -5.49
CA ASP A 107 4.19 -23.37 -5.14
C ASP A 107 4.96 -22.85 -3.94
N GLY A 108 5.11 -21.52 -3.83
CA GLY A 108 5.82 -20.89 -2.72
C GLY A 108 5.78 -19.37 -2.75
N TYR A 109 6.30 -18.79 -1.69
CA TYR A 109 6.53 -17.34 -1.56
C TYR A 109 7.69 -17.07 -0.61
N GLY A 110 8.28 -15.88 -0.71
CA GLY A 110 9.27 -15.34 0.23
C GLY A 110 8.99 -13.87 0.48
N LEU A 111 9.20 -13.41 1.72
CA LEU A 111 9.08 -12.01 2.08
C LEU A 111 10.40 -11.52 2.68
N SER A 112 10.83 -10.32 2.29
CA SER A 112 12.10 -9.74 2.71
C SER A 112 12.05 -8.22 2.76
N ASP A 113 13.15 -7.58 3.18
CA ASP A 113 13.36 -6.13 3.17
C ASP A 113 12.24 -5.35 3.91
N PHE A 114 11.86 -5.87 5.07
CA PHE A 114 10.78 -5.27 5.86
C PHE A 114 11.18 -3.91 6.43
N GLY A 115 10.28 -2.93 6.25
CA GLY A 115 10.32 -1.64 6.92
C GLY A 115 9.00 -1.41 7.65
N ALA A 116 9.05 -0.95 8.91
CA ALA A 116 7.86 -0.57 9.66
C ALA A 116 7.98 0.89 10.11
N LEU A 117 6.99 1.71 9.74
CA LEU A 117 6.91 3.12 10.06
C LEU A 117 5.67 3.39 10.91
N PRO A 118 5.81 3.91 12.14
CA PRO A 118 4.65 4.34 12.92
C PRO A 118 3.97 5.54 12.24
N LEU A 119 2.66 5.45 12.05
CA LEU A 119 1.82 6.55 11.57
C LEU A 119 1.15 7.26 12.75
N THR A 120 0.69 6.48 13.73
CA THR A 120 0.15 6.93 15.02
C THR A 120 0.50 5.91 16.09
N SER A 121 0.08 6.12 17.34
CA SER A 121 0.27 5.16 18.43
C SER A 121 -0.37 3.78 18.20
N GLY A 122 -1.37 3.71 17.31
CA GLY A 122 -2.09 2.46 17.00
C GLY A 122 -2.14 2.13 15.51
N ALA A 123 -1.33 2.79 14.68
CA ALA A 123 -1.29 2.53 13.23
C ALA A 123 0.15 2.53 12.71
N TYR A 124 0.44 1.59 11.80
CA TYR A 124 1.75 1.43 11.17
C TYR A 124 1.62 1.20 9.66
N LEU A 125 2.60 1.70 8.93
CA LEU A 125 2.89 1.28 7.55
C LEU A 125 3.97 0.20 7.59
N LEU A 126 3.69 -0.97 7.03
CA LEU A 126 4.65 -2.01 6.73
C LEU A 126 4.97 -1.97 5.25
N THR A 127 6.25 -2.00 4.89
CA THR A 127 6.74 -2.20 3.51
C THR A 127 7.58 -3.45 3.44
N TYR A 128 7.58 -4.12 2.28
CA TYR A 128 8.34 -5.36 2.07
C TYR A 128 8.58 -5.63 0.59
N LYS A 129 9.50 -6.53 0.31
CA LYS A 129 9.59 -7.21 -0.99
C LYS A 129 8.98 -8.59 -0.88
N ALA A 130 8.28 -9.01 -1.93
CA ALA A 130 7.75 -10.36 -2.06
C ALA A 130 8.31 -11.04 -3.30
N GLU A 131 8.62 -12.31 -3.14
CA GLU A 131 8.80 -13.27 -4.24
C GLU A 131 7.65 -14.27 -4.16
N GLN A 132 7.00 -14.52 -5.28
CA GLN A 132 5.89 -15.48 -5.33
C GLN A 132 6.03 -16.38 -6.54
N TYR A 133 5.75 -17.65 -6.33
CA TYR A 133 5.83 -18.69 -7.34
C TYR A 133 4.46 -19.32 -7.44
N ALA A 134 3.70 -18.91 -8.46
CA ALA A 134 2.35 -19.40 -8.68
C ALA A 134 2.00 -19.40 -10.17
N THR A 135 1.03 -20.21 -10.52
CA THR A 135 0.45 -20.29 -11.86
C THR A 135 -1.06 -20.17 -11.72
N CYS A 136 -1.66 -19.18 -12.41
CA CYS A 136 -3.10 -18.95 -12.43
C CYS A 136 -3.62 -19.06 -13.86
N ASN A 137 -4.64 -19.87 -14.12
CA ASN A 137 -5.18 -20.14 -15.47
C ASN A 137 -4.12 -20.58 -16.50
N GLY A 138 -3.06 -21.26 -16.05
CA GLY A 138 -1.95 -21.70 -16.90
C GLY A 138 -0.87 -20.65 -17.12
N GLU A 139 -1.04 -19.41 -16.62
CA GLU A 139 -0.06 -18.33 -16.72
C GLU A 139 0.68 -18.12 -15.41
N LYS A 140 1.99 -17.87 -15.49
CA LYS A 140 2.80 -17.54 -14.32
C LYS A 140 2.47 -16.12 -13.83
N VAL A 141 2.24 -15.97 -12.53
CA VAL A 141 2.10 -14.65 -11.93
C VAL A 141 3.46 -13.94 -11.84
N PRO A 142 3.50 -12.59 -11.74
CA PRO A 142 4.73 -11.85 -11.50
C PRO A 142 5.48 -12.36 -10.28
N VAL A 143 6.78 -12.65 -10.43
CA VAL A 143 7.59 -13.24 -9.34
C VAL A 143 7.94 -12.20 -8.29
N HIS A 144 8.43 -11.03 -8.71
CA HIS A 144 8.93 -10.01 -7.79
C HIS A 144 7.94 -8.85 -7.65
N MET A 145 7.67 -8.47 -6.40
CA MET A 145 6.72 -7.42 -6.07
C MET A 145 7.25 -6.54 -4.94
N ASN A 146 6.86 -5.27 -4.94
CA ASN A 146 6.89 -4.42 -3.75
C ASN A 146 5.52 -4.46 -3.09
N GLY A 147 5.52 -4.72 -1.80
CA GLY A 147 4.32 -4.70 -0.98
C GLY A 147 4.31 -3.55 0.02
N SER A 148 3.12 -3.06 0.32
CA SER A 148 2.89 -2.11 1.42
C SER A 148 1.53 -2.35 2.05
N SER A 149 1.47 -2.27 3.38
CA SER A 149 0.24 -2.50 4.13
C SER A 149 0.13 -1.48 5.27
N VAL A 150 -1.04 -0.91 5.45
CA VAL A 150 -1.35 -0.08 6.62
C VAL A 150 -2.14 -0.92 7.61
N TYR A 151 -1.60 -1.03 8.80
CA TYR A 151 -2.18 -1.79 9.92
C TYR A 151 -2.70 -0.87 11.00
N ILE A 152 -3.82 -1.24 11.60
CA ILE A 152 -4.33 -0.66 12.84
C ILE A 152 -4.48 -1.75 13.91
N PHE A 153 -4.23 -1.38 15.18
CA PHE A 153 -4.47 -2.26 16.31
C PHE A 153 -5.93 -2.13 16.75
N LYS A 154 -6.73 -3.17 16.54
CA LYS A 154 -8.16 -3.17 16.86
C LYS A 154 -8.57 -4.54 17.41
N ALA A 155 -9.39 -4.53 18.45
CA ALA A 155 -9.89 -5.76 19.11
C ALA A 155 -8.77 -6.74 19.50
N GLY A 156 -7.64 -6.22 20.03
CA GLY A 156 -6.53 -7.03 20.52
C GLY A 156 -5.61 -7.62 19.45
N ARG A 157 -5.74 -7.20 18.18
CA ARG A 157 -4.91 -7.68 17.07
C ARG A 157 -4.62 -6.61 16.04
N TRP A 158 -3.58 -6.80 15.23
CA TRP A 158 -3.30 -6.01 14.05
C TRP A 158 -4.19 -6.43 12.89
N GLN A 159 -4.86 -5.45 12.27
CA GLN A 159 -5.69 -5.65 11.10
C GLN A 159 -5.28 -4.70 9.99
N ALA A 160 -5.14 -5.20 8.78
CA ALA A 160 -4.87 -4.38 7.60
C ALA A 160 -6.12 -3.56 7.21
N ILE A 161 -5.96 -2.24 7.08
CA ILE A 161 -6.98 -1.36 6.48
C ILE A 161 -6.68 -1.11 5.00
N TYR A 162 -5.42 -1.30 4.62
CA TYR A 162 -4.95 -1.14 3.24
C TYR A 162 -3.82 -2.12 2.99
N ARG A 163 -3.84 -2.78 1.85
CA ARG A 163 -2.74 -3.58 1.30
C ARG A 163 -2.54 -3.23 -0.16
N ALA A 164 -1.30 -3.17 -0.61
CA ALA A 164 -0.96 -3.00 -2.01
C ALA A 164 0.21 -3.89 -2.39
N GLU A 165 0.13 -4.46 -3.58
CA GLU A 165 1.20 -5.26 -4.18
C GLU A 165 1.41 -4.82 -5.62
N VAL A 166 2.63 -4.37 -5.93
CA VAL A 166 3.01 -3.82 -7.23
C VAL A 166 4.09 -4.68 -7.86
N PRO A 167 3.83 -5.30 -9.02
CA PRO A 167 4.84 -6.04 -9.73
C PRO A 167 6.06 -5.17 -10.06
N LEU A 168 7.24 -5.70 -9.80
CA LEU A 168 8.48 -5.09 -10.28
C LEU A 168 8.65 -5.45 -11.75
N LYS A 169 8.84 -4.42 -12.57
CA LYS A 169 9.30 -4.66 -13.95
C LYS A 169 10.70 -5.25 -13.85
N ASN A 170 10.91 -6.41 -14.46
CA ASN A 170 12.25 -6.95 -14.56
C ASN A 170 13.16 -5.88 -15.15
N PRO A 171 14.31 -5.57 -14.52
CA PRO A 171 15.30 -4.73 -15.18
C PRO A 171 15.70 -5.44 -16.48
N SER A 172 15.42 -4.78 -17.59
CA SER A 172 15.83 -5.21 -18.94
C SER A 172 17.34 -5.23 -19.07
#